data_17fe514b1374115270513b6d07294690
#
_entry.id   17fe514b1374115270513b6d07294690
#
_cell.length_a   1.000
_cell.length_b   1.000
_cell.length_c   1.000
_cell.angle_alpha   90.00
_cell.angle_beta   90.00
_cell.angle_gamma   90.00
#
_symmetry.space_group_name_H-M   'P 1'
#
loop_
_entity.id
_entity.type
_entity.pdbx_description
1 polymer ?
#
loop_
_entity_poly.entity_id
_entity_poly.type
_entity_poly.pdbx_seq_one_letter_code
_entity_poly.pdbx_strand_id
1 'polypeptide(L)'
;AKEHGLEYTYHKIDLGNMAHPNTVLFRLTGADGSHCEIVGSSIGGGQVKVTEIDGFPVELTGRLPAILTVHSDTRGVIALVTSLLANAGVNIATMRLFRSNKGGIASMVIECDDAVPQEMINLIAALKQINSVRFIASVL
;
A
#
# COMPACT_ATOMS: atom_id res chain seq x y z
N ALA A 1 9.85 11.12 -17.66
CA ALA A 1 9.65 9.65 -17.72
C ALA A 1 10.60 9.02 -18.75
N LYS A 2 10.49 9.37 -20.04
CA LYS A 2 11.36 8.79 -21.11
C LYS A 2 12.84 9.04 -20.86
N GLU A 3 13.24 10.18 -20.35
CA GLU A 3 14.63 10.51 -19.99
C GLU A 3 15.22 9.60 -18.91
N HIS A 4 14.36 8.95 -18.12
CA HIS A 4 14.72 7.98 -17.08
C HIS A 4 14.46 6.53 -17.50
N GLY A 5 14.28 6.26 -18.81
CA GLY A 5 14.07 4.92 -19.34
C GLY A 5 12.71 4.31 -19.03
N LEU A 6 11.73 5.12 -18.64
CA LEU A 6 10.37 4.66 -18.40
C LEU A 6 9.56 4.70 -19.70
N GLU A 7 9.13 3.54 -20.17
CA GLU A 7 8.18 3.43 -21.28
C GLU A 7 6.74 3.45 -20.74
N TYR A 8 5.85 4.19 -21.41
CA TYR A 8 4.46 4.26 -20.99
C TYR A 8 3.52 4.41 -22.18
N THR A 9 2.30 3.93 -22.01
CA THR A 9 1.16 4.12 -22.92
C THR A 9 -0.06 4.61 -22.13
N TYR A 10 -0.95 5.33 -22.81
CA TYR A 10 -2.22 5.77 -22.23
C TYR A 10 -3.37 5.11 -22.96
N HIS A 11 -4.33 4.60 -22.18
CA HIS A 11 -5.58 4.07 -22.68
C HIS A 11 -6.75 4.72 -21.93
N LYS A 12 -7.75 5.19 -22.68
CA LYS A 12 -9.00 5.59 -22.05
C LYS A 12 -9.80 4.34 -21.75
N ILE A 13 -10.13 4.13 -20.48
CA ILE A 13 -10.92 2.99 -20.00
C ILE A 13 -12.09 3.50 -19.17
N ASP A 14 -13.15 2.71 -19.11
CA ASP A 14 -14.25 2.92 -18.19
C ASP A 14 -13.97 2.13 -16.91
N LEU A 15 -13.80 2.82 -15.81
CA LEU A 15 -13.59 2.23 -14.48
C LEU A 15 -14.89 2.05 -13.70
N GLY A 16 -16.05 2.24 -14.37
CA GLY A 16 -17.36 2.15 -13.75
C GLY A 16 -17.68 3.34 -12.84
N ASN A 17 -18.55 3.11 -11.86
CA ASN A 17 -18.97 4.15 -10.90
C ASN A 17 -17.88 4.42 -9.85
N MET A 18 -16.76 4.97 -10.27
CA MET A 18 -15.68 5.39 -9.37
C MET A 18 -16.09 6.64 -8.60
N ALA A 19 -15.64 6.72 -7.36
CA ALA A 19 -15.98 7.82 -6.45
C ALA A 19 -15.47 9.19 -6.94
N HIS A 20 -14.50 9.23 -7.86
CA HIS A 20 -13.93 10.46 -8.37
C HIS A 20 -13.69 10.38 -9.90
N PRO A 21 -14.10 11.39 -10.69
CA PRO A 21 -13.99 11.38 -12.15
C PRO A 21 -12.53 11.40 -12.65
N ASN A 22 -11.61 11.96 -11.86
CA ASN A 22 -10.19 12.04 -12.20
C ASN A 22 -9.41 10.86 -11.60
N THR A 23 -9.77 9.64 -12.00
CA THR A 23 -9.16 8.39 -11.52
C THR A 23 -8.30 7.78 -12.61
N VAL A 24 -7.13 7.28 -12.23
CA VAL A 24 -6.18 6.58 -13.11
C VAL A 24 -5.85 5.22 -12.53
N LEU A 25 -5.86 4.21 -13.39
CA LEU A 25 -5.29 2.91 -13.12
C LEU A 25 -3.88 2.85 -13.72
N PHE A 26 -2.89 2.66 -12.87
CA PHE A 26 -1.50 2.42 -13.27
C PHE A 26 -1.24 0.92 -13.27
N ARG A 27 -0.74 0.39 -14.38
CA ARG A 27 -0.16 -0.95 -14.47
C ARG A 27 1.32 -0.82 -14.68
N LEU A 28 2.07 -1.22 -13.69
CA LEU A 28 3.52 -1.09 -13.65
C LEU A 28 4.17 -2.46 -13.83
N THR A 29 5.21 -2.50 -14.66
CA THR A 29 6.04 -3.70 -14.83
C THR A 29 7.49 -3.31 -14.58
N GLY A 30 8.12 -3.95 -13.61
CA GLY A 30 9.53 -3.78 -13.33
C GLY A 30 10.41 -4.51 -14.34
N ALA A 31 11.66 -4.12 -14.46
CA ALA A 31 12.65 -4.78 -15.31
C ALA A 31 12.92 -6.24 -14.91
N ASP A 32 12.65 -6.59 -13.65
CA ASP A 32 12.72 -7.93 -13.08
C ASP A 32 11.47 -8.77 -13.33
N GLY A 33 10.48 -8.25 -14.07
CA GLY A 33 9.20 -8.90 -14.33
C GLY A 33 8.18 -8.74 -13.20
N SER A 34 8.47 -7.98 -12.15
CA SER A 34 7.49 -7.66 -11.11
C SER A 34 6.34 -6.82 -11.66
N HIS A 35 5.15 -7.00 -11.10
CA HIS A 35 3.96 -6.26 -11.48
C HIS A 35 3.35 -5.55 -10.27
N CYS A 36 2.75 -4.38 -10.52
CA CYS A 36 1.98 -3.66 -9.52
C CYS A 36 0.84 -2.91 -10.22
N GLU A 37 -0.37 -3.02 -9.69
CA GLU A 37 -1.50 -2.19 -10.11
C GLU A 37 -1.85 -1.19 -9.01
N ILE A 38 -2.05 0.07 -9.39
CA ILE A 38 -2.39 1.15 -8.45
C ILE A 38 -3.58 1.93 -9.03
N VAL A 39 -4.61 2.10 -8.23
CA VAL A 39 -5.72 3.01 -8.54
C VAL A 39 -5.59 4.26 -7.70
N GLY A 40 -5.50 5.40 -8.35
CA GLY A 40 -5.39 6.69 -7.68
C GLY A 40 -6.23 7.76 -8.34
N SER A 41 -6.64 8.73 -7.55
CA SER A 41 -7.47 9.85 -7.99
C SER A 41 -6.82 11.17 -7.64
N SER A 42 -6.91 12.14 -8.55
CA SER A 42 -6.64 13.54 -8.22
C SER A 42 -7.91 14.13 -7.57
N ILE A 43 -7.78 14.58 -6.33
CA ILE A 43 -8.89 15.10 -5.53
C ILE A 43 -8.91 16.63 -5.46
N GLY A 44 -8.10 17.29 -6.32
CA GLY A 44 -7.99 18.75 -6.38
C GLY A 44 -6.91 19.32 -5.47
N GLY A 45 -6.55 20.59 -5.69
CA GLY A 45 -5.54 21.29 -4.87
C GLY A 45 -4.14 20.66 -4.90
N GLY A 46 -3.79 19.94 -5.96
CA GLY A 46 -2.52 19.20 -6.04
C GLY A 46 -2.47 17.92 -5.19
N GLN A 47 -3.58 17.54 -4.61
CA GLN A 47 -3.66 16.34 -3.76
C GLN A 47 -4.06 15.11 -4.57
N VAL A 48 -3.49 13.97 -4.20
CA VAL A 48 -3.82 12.66 -4.74
C VAL A 48 -4.27 11.72 -3.62
N LYS A 49 -5.09 10.76 -3.99
CA LYS A 49 -5.53 9.69 -3.10
C LYS A 49 -5.40 8.37 -3.83
N VAL A 50 -4.59 7.47 -3.30
CA VAL A 50 -4.54 6.08 -3.76
C VAL A 50 -5.62 5.30 -3.03
N THR A 51 -6.46 4.60 -3.80
CA THR A 51 -7.63 3.87 -3.29
C THR A 51 -7.51 2.36 -3.40
N GLU A 52 -6.57 1.88 -4.25
CA GLU A 52 -6.34 0.45 -4.42
C GLU A 52 -4.88 0.18 -4.81
N ILE A 53 -4.32 -0.91 -4.29
CA ILE A 53 -3.02 -1.45 -4.71
C ILE A 53 -3.18 -2.96 -4.86
N ASP A 54 -2.87 -3.50 -6.05
CA ASP A 54 -2.97 -4.92 -6.40
C ASP A 54 -4.32 -5.56 -6.02
N GLY A 55 -5.42 -4.85 -6.25
CA GLY A 55 -6.78 -5.30 -5.92
C GLY A 55 -7.15 -5.17 -4.43
N PHE A 56 -6.24 -4.69 -3.58
CA PHE A 56 -6.52 -4.45 -2.17
C PHE A 56 -6.93 -2.99 -1.94
N PRO A 57 -8.08 -2.75 -1.29
CA PRO A 57 -8.48 -1.40 -0.90
C PRO A 57 -7.44 -0.78 0.02
N VAL A 58 -7.08 0.46 -0.25
CA VAL A 58 -6.18 1.27 0.57
C VAL A 58 -6.73 2.71 0.65
N GLU A 59 -6.18 3.49 1.54
CA GLU A 59 -6.46 4.92 1.57
C GLU A 59 -5.18 5.65 1.95
N LEU A 60 -4.42 6.08 0.93
CA LEU A 60 -3.11 6.71 1.08
C LEU A 60 -3.08 8.05 0.36
N THR A 61 -2.49 9.05 1.00
CA THR A 61 -2.27 10.38 0.42
C THR A 61 -0.80 10.64 0.09
N GLY A 62 0.11 9.77 0.48
CA GLY A 62 1.56 9.91 0.33
C GLY A 62 2.19 10.94 1.27
N ARG A 63 1.46 11.45 2.26
CA ARG A 63 1.98 12.43 3.23
C ARG A 63 2.87 11.79 4.29
N LEU A 64 2.55 10.57 4.67
CA LEU A 64 3.28 9.80 5.66
C LEU A 64 3.86 8.53 5.03
N PRO A 65 4.99 8.05 5.53
CA PRO A 65 5.47 6.73 5.16
C PRO A 65 4.46 5.67 5.61
N ALA A 66 4.28 4.64 4.80
CA ALA A 66 3.30 3.61 5.06
C ALA A 66 3.85 2.21 4.85
N ILE A 67 3.27 1.25 5.56
CA ILE A 67 3.45 -0.18 5.33
C ILE A 67 2.13 -0.74 4.83
N LEU A 68 2.15 -1.43 3.70
CA LEU A 68 1.06 -2.26 3.22
C LEU A 68 1.43 -3.72 3.44
N THR A 69 0.62 -4.44 4.21
CA THR A 69 0.74 -5.90 4.33
C THR A 69 -0.45 -6.60 3.71
N VAL A 70 -0.19 -7.74 3.08
CA VAL A 70 -1.21 -8.73 2.73
C VAL A 70 -0.96 -9.95 3.60
N HIS A 71 -1.97 -10.45 4.29
CA HIS A 71 -1.81 -11.49 5.30
C HIS A 71 -3.04 -12.40 5.41
N SER A 72 -2.85 -13.55 6.03
CA SER A 72 -3.97 -14.43 6.40
C SER A 72 -4.77 -13.80 7.55
N ASP A 73 -6.10 -13.74 7.43
CA ASP A 73 -6.99 -13.22 8.49
C ASP A 73 -7.04 -14.18 9.67
N THR A 74 -6.01 -14.13 10.50
CA THR A 74 -5.87 -14.98 11.68
C THR A 74 -5.68 -14.15 12.94
N ARG A 75 -6.05 -14.73 14.09
CA ARG A 75 -5.89 -14.07 15.39
C ARG A 75 -4.41 -13.77 15.67
N GLY A 76 -4.14 -12.59 16.20
CA GLY A 76 -2.81 -12.18 16.66
C GLY A 76 -1.92 -11.51 15.59
N VAL A 77 -2.25 -11.55 14.30
CA VAL A 77 -1.42 -10.93 13.25
C VAL A 77 -1.22 -9.44 13.50
N ILE A 78 -2.30 -8.72 13.80
CA ILE A 78 -2.23 -7.28 14.09
C ILE A 78 -1.32 -7.04 15.30
N ALA A 79 -1.51 -7.80 16.38
CA ALA A 79 -0.70 -7.67 17.59
C ALA A 79 0.79 -7.90 17.31
N LEU A 80 1.13 -8.92 16.52
CA LEU A 80 2.52 -9.20 16.14
C LEU A 80 3.14 -8.03 15.38
N VAL A 81 2.46 -7.53 14.35
CA VAL A 81 2.97 -6.41 13.52
C VAL A 81 3.10 -5.14 14.35
N THR A 82 2.08 -4.77 15.12
CA THR A 82 2.13 -3.54 15.93
C THR A 82 3.15 -3.63 17.07
N SER A 83 3.37 -4.81 17.65
CA SER A 83 4.42 -5.01 18.65
C SER A 83 5.82 -4.85 18.06
N LEU A 84 6.06 -5.35 16.84
CA LEU A 84 7.33 -5.15 16.15
C LEU A 84 7.59 -3.66 15.92
N LEU A 85 6.60 -2.91 15.44
CA LEU A 85 6.72 -1.46 15.23
C LEU A 85 6.97 -0.71 16.54
N ALA A 86 6.23 -1.05 17.59
CA ALA A 86 6.40 -0.44 18.91
C ALA A 86 7.81 -0.69 19.47
N ASN A 87 8.33 -1.91 19.35
CA ASN A 87 9.69 -2.27 19.80
C ASN A 87 10.78 -1.51 19.02
N ALA A 88 10.50 -1.12 17.79
CA ALA A 88 11.38 -0.29 16.97
C ALA A 88 11.22 1.22 17.27
N GLY A 89 10.35 1.60 18.20
CA GLY A 89 10.06 3.01 18.50
C GLY A 89 9.26 3.73 17.41
N VAL A 90 8.65 3.00 16.50
CA VAL A 90 7.84 3.57 15.41
C VAL A 90 6.44 3.87 15.92
N ASN A 91 6.03 5.15 15.82
CA ASN A 91 4.68 5.57 16.16
C ASN A 91 3.74 5.39 14.97
N ILE A 92 2.55 4.83 15.23
CA ILE A 92 1.51 4.59 14.23
C ILE A 92 0.56 5.79 14.23
N ALA A 93 0.49 6.50 13.11
CA ALA A 93 -0.41 7.64 12.92
C ALA A 93 -1.81 7.17 12.55
N THR A 94 -1.91 6.25 11.59
CA THR A 94 -3.19 5.62 11.21
C THR A 94 -3.00 4.14 10.90
N MET A 95 -4.04 3.36 11.10
CA MET A 95 -4.05 1.96 10.70
C MET A 95 -5.44 1.62 10.16
N ARG A 96 -5.47 0.96 9.01
CA ARG A 96 -6.69 0.48 8.36
C ARG A 96 -6.54 -0.98 7.98
N LEU A 97 -7.60 -1.73 8.22
CA LEU A 97 -7.67 -3.15 7.94
C LEU A 97 -8.82 -3.43 6.97
N PHE A 98 -8.54 -4.20 5.94
CA PHE A 98 -9.53 -4.65 4.97
C PHE A 98 -9.45 -6.17 4.87
N ARG A 99 -10.60 -6.82 4.76
CA ARG A 99 -10.69 -8.26 4.51
C ARG A 99 -11.84 -8.56 3.56
N SER A 100 -11.64 -9.54 2.69
CA SER A 100 -12.69 -10.01 1.79
C SER A 100 -13.73 -10.85 2.55
N ASN A 101 -13.26 -11.77 3.38
CA ASN A 101 -14.08 -12.67 4.18
C ASN A 101 -13.32 -13.12 5.43
N LYS A 102 -14.05 -13.60 6.44
CA LYS A 102 -13.47 -14.13 7.68
C LYS A 102 -12.59 -15.34 7.41
N GLY A 103 -11.33 -15.29 7.90
CA GLY A 103 -10.36 -16.36 7.76
C GLY A 103 -9.69 -16.45 6.37
N GLY A 104 -10.01 -15.53 5.46
CA GLY A 104 -9.40 -15.43 4.15
C GLY A 104 -8.15 -14.57 4.12
N ILE A 105 -7.97 -13.82 3.04
CA ILE A 105 -6.89 -12.84 2.90
C ILE A 105 -7.38 -11.48 3.38
N ALA A 106 -6.53 -10.80 4.12
CA ALA A 106 -6.72 -9.43 4.57
C ALA A 106 -5.53 -8.56 4.14
N SER A 107 -5.76 -7.26 4.06
CA SER A 107 -4.71 -6.26 3.91
C SER A 107 -4.75 -5.29 5.08
N MET A 108 -3.60 -4.79 5.46
CA MET A 108 -3.46 -3.79 6.50
C MET A 108 -2.54 -2.68 5.99
N VAL A 109 -3.02 -1.45 6.07
CA VAL A 109 -2.27 -0.24 5.78
C VAL A 109 -1.96 0.44 7.10
N ILE A 110 -0.68 0.70 7.36
CA ILE A 110 -0.19 1.39 8.55
C ILE A 110 0.58 2.60 8.09
N GLU A 111 0.10 3.80 8.37
CA GLU A 111 0.87 5.03 8.19
C GLU A 111 1.59 5.35 9.50
N CYS A 112 2.86 5.67 9.40
CA CYS A 112 3.75 5.93 10.53
C CYS A 112 4.21 7.39 10.51
N ASP A 113 4.53 7.96 11.67
CA ASP A 113 5.06 9.33 11.75
C ASP A 113 6.46 9.42 11.14
N ASP A 114 7.26 8.36 11.28
CA ASP A 114 8.63 8.27 10.81
C ASP A 114 8.83 7.10 9.84
N ALA A 115 9.92 7.15 9.08
CA ALA A 115 10.32 6.06 8.21
C ALA A 115 10.59 4.78 9.00
N VAL A 116 10.05 3.66 8.53
CA VAL A 116 10.22 2.36 9.18
C VAL A 116 11.57 1.77 8.77
N PRO A 117 12.40 1.33 9.73
CA PRO A 117 13.69 0.71 9.41
C PRO A 117 13.53 -0.54 8.55
N GLN A 118 14.41 -0.72 7.57
CA GLN A 118 14.37 -1.88 6.65
C GLN A 118 14.40 -3.22 7.39
N GLU A 119 15.16 -3.30 8.49
CA GLU A 119 15.21 -4.49 9.35
C GLU A 119 13.81 -4.86 9.86
N MET A 120 13.00 -3.87 10.23
CA MET A 120 11.65 -4.08 10.71
C MET A 120 10.72 -4.58 9.61
N ILE A 121 10.86 -4.04 8.41
CA ILE A 121 10.13 -4.55 7.23
C ILE A 121 10.47 -6.02 6.98
N ASN A 122 11.74 -6.39 7.08
CA ASN A 122 12.20 -7.77 6.92
C ASN A 122 11.63 -8.69 8.02
N LEU A 123 11.59 -8.23 9.27
CA LEU A 123 11.01 -8.99 10.38
C LEU A 123 9.50 -9.20 10.18
N ILE A 124 8.78 -8.17 9.74
CA ILE A 124 7.35 -8.30 9.41
C ILE A 124 7.16 -9.30 8.26
N ALA A 125 7.98 -9.20 7.20
CA ALA A 125 7.91 -10.13 6.07
C ALA A 125 8.18 -11.59 6.47
N ALA A 126 8.98 -11.83 7.50
CA ALA A 126 9.32 -13.16 8.00
C ALA A 126 8.20 -13.79 8.86
N LEU A 127 7.18 -13.05 9.25
CA LEU A 127 6.04 -13.61 9.99
C LEU A 127 5.26 -14.58 9.11
N LYS A 128 5.01 -15.78 9.63
CA LYS A 128 4.34 -16.87 8.90
C LYS A 128 2.99 -16.49 8.29
N GLN A 129 2.29 -15.55 8.92
CA GLN A 129 0.96 -15.10 8.49
C GLN A 129 1.02 -14.03 7.41
N ILE A 130 2.18 -13.42 7.18
CA ILE A 130 2.35 -12.35 6.18
C ILE A 130 2.65 -12.98 4.82
N ASN A 131 1.84 -12.66 3.84
CA ASN A 131 2.01 -13.10 2.45
C ASN A 131 2.93 -12.12 1.68
N SER A 132 2.76 -10.83 1.94
CA SER A 132 3.62 -9.79 1.38
C SER A 132 3.64 -8.55 2.26
N VAL A 133 4.73 -7.79 2.18
CA VAL A 133 4.87 -6.49 2.81
C VAL A 133 5.52 -5.52 1.82
N ARG A 134 5.02 -4.30 1.76
CA ARG A 134 5.60 -3.20 0.98
C ARG A 134 5.75 -1.98 1.86
N PHE A 135 6.91 -1.37 1.80
CA PHE A 135 7.12 -0.03 2.34
C PHE A 135 6.86 1.01 1.26
N ILE A 136 6.13 2.04 1.60
CA ILE A 136 5.78 3.17 0.74
C ILE A 136 6.34 4.41 1.42
N ALA A 137 7.35 5.02 0.81
CA ALA A 137 7.93 6.26 1.31
C ALA A 137 6.93 7.42 1.16
N SER A 138 7.01 8.40 2.05
CA SER A 138 6.31 9.66 1.84
C SER A 138 6.86 10.37 0.59
N VAL A 139 5.98 11.07 -0.12
CA VAL A 139 6.31 11.81 -1.36
C VAL A 139 6.12 13.33 -1.21
N LEU A 140 5.80 13.77 0.00
CA LEU A 140 5.57 15.17 0.36
C LEU A 140 6.51 15.60 1.50
#